data_ae9c862f2fda472c7c52dd30a66cdc7c
#
_entry.id   ae9c862f2fda472c7c52dd30a66cdc7c
#
_cell.length_a   1.000
_cell.length_b   1.000
_cell.length_c   1.000
_cell.angle_alpha   90.00
_cell.angle_beta   90.00
_cell.angle_gamma   90.00
#
_symmetry.space_group_name_H-M   'P 1'
#
loop_
_entity.id
_entity.type
_entity.pdbx_description
1 polymer ?
#
loop_
_entity_poly.entity_id
_entity_poly.type
_entity_poly.pdbx_seq_one_letter_code
_entity_poly.pdbx_strand_id
1 'polypeptide(L)'
;VSVTVSPPVLLIVTDVFGNTPAIASFARQFPVPCLIASPFSGEKTQYPAETLAYHAFIAEGGVGAYAEHVAQLIEANQSSLRYAFGFSAGASALWLNSANPAMAKLQQAVLFYGSRIRDYRDVQPVCPTRLIFAEQEAAFEPAKLVADLRQRNQDAELVKGSKHGFMNPYSAGFCLKTQELFLKELLNLTQISAAA
;
A
#
# COMPACT_ATOMS: atom_id res chain seq x y z
N VAL A 1 17.93 12.87 27.52
CA VAL A 1 18.45 12.69 26.17
C VAL A 1 17.24 12.57 25.27
N SER A 2 16.89 13.64 24.53
CA SER A 2 15.82 13.58 23.52
C SER A 2 16.26 12.68 22.38
N VAL A 3 15.59 11.55 22.22
CA VAL A 3 15.76 10.73 21.01
C VAL A 3 15.07 11.47 19.87
N THR A 4 15.84 12.11 19.01
CA THR A 4 15.33 12.69 17.76
C THR A 4 14.98 11.55 16.83
N VAL A 5 13.71 11.20 16.75
CA VAL A 5 13.21 10.26 15.75
C VAL A 5 13.30 10.96 14.40
N SER A 6 14.06 10.38 13.47
CA SER A 6 14.16 10.91 12.11
C SER A 6 12.79 10.93 11.44
N PRO A 7 12.44 12.00 10.68
CA PRO A 7 11.15 12.07 10.02
C PRO A 7 10.99 10.92 9.00
N PRO A 8 9.79 10.37 8.83
CA PRO A 8 9.56 9.24 7.94
C PRO A 8 9.78 9.64 6.48
N VAL A 9 10.43 8.74 5.72
CA VAL A 9 10.68 8.87 4.28
C VAL A 9 9.77 7.95 3.48
N LEU A 10 9.43 6.79 4.04
CA LEU A 10 8.54 5.79 3.44
C LEU A 10 7.27 5.64 4.28
N LEU A 11 6.11 5.78 3.64
CA LEU A 11 4.81 5.41 4.20
C LEU A 11 4.42 4.01 3.73
N ILE A 12 4.14 3.10 4.65
CA ILE A 12 3.62 1.76 4.37
C ILE A 12 2.18 1.71 4.86
N VAL A 13 1.23 1.49 3.96
CA VAL A 13 -0.21 1.44 4.24
C VAL A 13 -0.69 0.00 4.15
N THR A 14 -1.05 -0.57 5.31
CA THR A 14 -1.30 -2.00 5.45
C THR A 14 -2.63 -2.43 4.81
N ASP A 15 -2.77 -3.73 4.60
CA ASP A 15 -4.05 -4.36 4.30
C ASP A 15 -4.95 -4.46 5.56
N VAL A 16 -6.04 -5.23 5.45
CA VAL A 16 -7.03 -5.41 6.54
C VAL A 16 -6.48 -6.12 7.78
N PHE A 17 -5.31 -6.75 7.71
CA PHE A 17 -4.66 -7.32 8.89
C PHE A 17 -4.01 -6.27 9.80
N GLY A 18 -3.77 -5.06 9.29
CA GLY A 18 -3.21 -3.97 10.06
C GLY A 18 -1.73 -4.15 10.44
N ASN A 19 -1.35 -3.65 11.61
CA ASN A 19 0.04 -3.64 12.06
C ASN A 19 0.47 -5.01 12.63
N THR A 20 0.77 -5.96 11.75
CA THR A 20 1.23 -7.31 12.11
C THR A 20 2.74 -7.38 12.31
N PRO A 21 3.27 -8.44 12.99
CA PRO A 21 4.71 -8.70 13.05
C PRO A 21 5.36 -8.84 11.66
N ALA A 22 4.64 -9.34 10.65
CA ALA A 22 5.13 -9.47 9.29
C ALA A 22 5.36 -8.10 8.65
N ILE A 23 4.40 -7.17 8.75
CA ILE A 23 4.57 -5.82 8.20
C ILE A 23 5.67 -5.04 8.94
N ALA A 24 5.80 -5.21 10.26
CA ALA A 24 6.89 -4.62 11.02
C ALA A 24 8.26 -5.17 10.60
N SER A 25 8.34 -6.49 10.29
CA SER A 25 9.56 -7.09 9.73
C SER A 25 9.84 -6.64 8.31
N PHE A 26 8.82 -6.46 7.49
CA PHE A 26 8.94 -5.91 6.15
C PHE A 26 9.50 -4.47 6.20
N ALA A 27 8.94 -3.60 7.04
CA ALA A 27 9.38 -2.21 7.19
C ALA A 27 10.85 -2.09 7.63
N ARG A 28 11.33 -2.99 8.53
CA ARG A 28 12.73 -2.98 8.99
C ARG A 28 13.77 -3.31 7.92
N GLN A 29 13.37 -3.82 6.76
CA GLN A 29 14.29 -4.13 5.67
C GLN A 29 14.68 -2.88 4.86
N PHE A 30 13.91 -1.82 4.94
CA PHE A 30 14.19 -0.58 4.21
C PHE A 30 15.26 0.27 4.89
N PRO A 31 16.21 0.84 4.13
CA PRO A 31 17.30 1.66 4.67
C PRO A 31 16.86 3.09 5.04
N VAL A 32 15.57 3.37 5.06
CA VAL A 32 14.97 4.68 5.33
C VAL A 32 13.95 4.59 6.47
N PRO A 33 13.73 5.67 7.23
CA PRO A 33 12.69 5.71 8.25
C PRO A 33 11.30 5.44 7.67
N CYS A 34 10.58 4.46 8.24
CA CYS A 34 9.26 4.05 7.80
C CYS A 34 8.19 4.49 8.79
N LEU A 35 7.05 4.94 8.25
CA LEU A 35 5.80 5.13 8.97
C LEU A 35 4.82 4.05 8.51
N ILE A 36 4.21 3.33 9.44
CA ILE A 36 3.21 2.30 9.12
C ILE A 36 1.82 2.87 9.46
N ALA A 37 0.96 2.93 8.46
CA ALA A 37 -0.46 3.23 8.62
C ALA A 37 -1.26 1.94 8.71
N SER A 38 -2.11 1.81 9.72
CA SER A 38 -3.03 0.70 9.95
C SER A 38 -4.46 1.21 9.94
N PRO A 39 -5.45 0.43 9.46
CA PRO A 39 -6.86 0.82 9.57
C PRO A 39 -7.39 0.78 11.00
N PHE A 40 -6.61 0.28 11.94
CA PHE A 40 -6.99 0.14 13.34
C PHE A 40 -6.17 1.10 14.22
N SER A 41 -6.85 1.75 15.19
CA SER A 41 -6.20 2.50 16.25
C SER A 41 -5.69 1.55 17.34
N GLY A 42 -4.43 1.70 17.75
CA GLY A 42 -3.84 0.95 18.87
C GLY A 42 -2.80 -0.08 18.46
N GLU A 43 -2.33 -0.85 19.46
CA GLU A 43 -1.30 -1.86 19.26
C GLU A 43 -1.84 -3.10 18.51
N LYS A 44 -0.96 -3.73 17.76
CA LYS A 44 -1.03 -4.98 17.00
C LYS A 44 -2.33 -5.78 17.17
N THR A 45 -3.29 -5.57 16.30
CA THR A 45 -4.42 -6.46 16.16
C THR A 45 -3.98 -7.70 15.39
N GLN A 46 -4.17 -8.87 15.98
CA GLN A 46 -3.96 -10.15 15.30
C GLN A 46 -5.33 -10.77 15.04
N TYR A 47 -5.72 -10.86 13.80
CA TYR A 47 -6.92 -11.58 13.41
C TYR A 47 -6.55 -12.98 12.95
N PRO A 48 -7.23 -14.03 13.44
CA PRO A 48 -6.92 -15.42 13.10
C PRO A 48 -7.35 -15.79 11.67
N ALA A 49 -8.17 -14.93 11.02
CA ALA A 49 -8.64 -15.15 9.66
C ALA A 49 -8.90 -13.82 8.95
N GLU A 50 -8.68 -13.79 7.65
CA GLU A 50 -8.87 -12.61 6.80
C GLU A 50 -10.32 -12.10 6.82
N THR A 51 -11.31 -12.99 6.89
CA THR A 51 -12.72 -12.62 7.01
C THR A 51 -13.02 -11.83 8.28
N LEU A 52 -12.42 -12.17 9.41
CA LEU A 52 -12.57 -11.44 10.67
C LEU A 52 -11.87 -10.07 10.62
N ALA A 53 -10.67 -10.03 10.04
CA ALA A 53 -9.96 -8.78 9.80
C ALA A 53 -10.77 -7.85 8.89
N TYR A 54 -11.36 -8.38 7.83
CA TYR A 54 -12.20 -7.61 6.92
C TYR A 54 -13.48 -7.07 7.58
N HIS A 55 -14.16 -7.88 8.41
CA HIS A 55 -15.34 -7.41 9.15
C HIS A 55 -14.97 -6.29 10.13
N ALA A 56 -13.86 -6.43 10.84
CA ALA A 56 -13.36 -5.37 11.73
C ALA A 56 -13.02 -4.09 10.93
N PHE A 57 -12.37 -4.22 9.79
CA PHE A 57 -12.08 -3.10 8.89
C PHE A 57 -13.34 -2.37 8.44
N ILE A 58 -14.40 -3.09 8.08
CA ILE A 58 -15.69 -2.49 7.71
C ILE A 58 -16.32 -1.77 8.92
N ALA A 59 -16.22 -2.35 10.12
CA ALA A 59 -16.74 -1.74 11.34
C ALA A 59 -16.05 -0.42 11.68
N GLU A 60 -14.76 -0.25 11.35
CA GLU A 60 -13.99 0.98 11.48
C GLU A 60 -14.26 2.02 10.35
N GLY A 61 -15.27 1.80 9.52
CA GLY A 61 -15.65 2.70 8.42
C GLY A 61 -15.07 2.36 7.06
N GLY A 62 -14.37 1.24 6.94
CA GLY A 62 -13.87 0.69 5.68
C GLY A 62 -12.85 1.60 4.97
N VAL A 63 -12.84 1.52 3.63
CA VAL A 63 -11.82 2.22 2.83
C VAL A 63 -11.93 3.75 2.92
N GLY A 64 -13.14 4.28 3.15
CA GLY A 64 -13.35 5.74 3.27
C GLY A 64 -12.65 6.30 4.51
N ALA A 65 -12.97 5.78 5.70
CA ALA A 65 -12.32 6.20 6.95
C ALA A 65 -10.81 5.94 6.91
N TYR A 66 -10.39 4.83 6.31
CA TYR A 66 -8.96 4.54 6.16
C TYR A 66 -8.26 5.53 5.23
N ALA A 67 -8.89 5.94 4.14
CA ALA A 67 -8.35 6.97 3.25
C ALA A 67 -8.21 8.33 3.95
N GLU A 68 -9.17 8.71 4.80
CA GLU A 68 -9.09 9.93 5.62
C GLU A 68 -7.92 9.88 6.61
N HIS A 69 -7.75 8.75 7.30
CA HIS A 69 -6.60 8.55 8.19
C HIS A 69 -5.26 8.64 7.44
N VAL A 70 -5.16 8.00 6.27
CA VAL A 70 -3.98 8.04 5.41
C VAL A 70 -3.71 9.47 4.91
N ALA A 71 -4.73 10.24 4.54
CA ALA A 71 -4.61 11.64 4.16
C ALA A 71 -3.95 12.48 5.26
N GLN A 72 -4.40 12.34 6.51
CA GLN A 72 -3.82 13.04 7.67
C GLN A 72 -2.34 12.71 7.86
N LEU A 73 -1.96 11.43 7.71
CA LEU A 73 -0.56 11.01 7.83
C LEU A 73 0.32 11.59 6.71
N ILE A 74 -0.19 11.61 5.47
CA ILE A 74 0.50 12.19 4.32
C ILE A 74 0.70 13.70 4.53
N GLU A 75 -0.34 14.42 4.89
CA GLU A 75 -0.29 15.87 5.12
C GLU A 75 0.66 16.25 6.24
N ALA A 76 0.62 15.52 7.37
CA ALA A 76 1.52 15.75 8.50
C ALA A 76 3.00 15.49 8.16
N ASN A 77 3.30 14.66 7.17
CA ASN A 77 4.66 14.23 6.83
C ASN A 77 5.08 14.61 5.39
N GLN A 78 4.32 15.45 4.67
CA GLN A 78 4.54 15.78 3.25
C GLN A 78 5.92 16.37 2.93
N SER A 79 6.59 16.97 3.92
CA SER A 79 7.93 17.53 3.74
C SER A 79 9.03 16.46 3.66
N SER A 80 8.83 15.31 4.31
CA SER A 80 9.83 14.25 4.43
C SER A 80 9.52 13.01 3.60
N LEU A 81 8.24 12.69 3.38
CA LEU A 81 7.84 11.54 2.58
C LEU A 81 8.33 11.62 1.14
N ARG A 82 8.89 10.49 0.67
CA ARG A 82 9.35 10.31 -0.72
C ARG A 82 8.74 9.09 -1.38
N TYR A 83 8.31 8.11 -0.58
CA TYR A 83 7.74 6.86 -1.07
C TYR A 83 6.47 6.50 -0.30
N ALA A 84 5.53 5.86 -0.98
CA ALA A 84 4.34 5.28 -0.35
C ALA A 84 4.07 3.90 -0.96
N PHE A 85 3.97 2.86 -0.11
CA PHE A 85 3.62 1.51 -0.53
C PHE A 85 2.32 1.10 0.14
N GLY A 86 1.37 0.62 -0.63
CA GLY A 86 0.07 0.19 -0.14
C GLY A 86 -0.28 -1.22 -0.53
N PHE A 87 -0.99 -1.92 0.36
CA PHE A 87 -1.39 -3.30 0.18
C PHE A 87 -2.91 -3.45 0.35
N SER A 88 -3.61 -4.04 -0.62
CA SER A 88 -5.06 -4.31 -0.58
C SER A 88 -5.90 -3.08 -0.19
N ALA A 89 -6.50 -3.07 1.00
CA ALA A 89 -7.24 -1.92 1.55
C ALA A 89 -6.37 -0.67 1.62
N GLY A 90 -5.10 -0.80 2.02
CA GLY A 90 -4.13 0.29 2.06
C GLY A 90 -3.76 0.81 0.66
N ALA A 91 -3.65 -0.06 -0.33
CA ALA A 91 -3.48 0.35 -1.72
C ALA A 91 -4.69 1.14 -2.22
N SER A 92 -5.89 0.71 -1.87
CA SER A 92 -7.12 1.41 -2.20
C SER A 92 -7.22 2.78 -1.50
N ALA A 93 -6.82 2.86 -0.23
CA ALA A 93 -6.78 4.11 0.54
C ALA A 93 -5.75 5.10 -0.03
N LEU A 94 -4.56 4.64 -0.42
CA LEU A 94 -3.57 5.47 -1.11
C LEU A 94 -4.06 5.93 -2.48
N TRP A 95 -4.75 5.07 -3.24
CA TRP A 95 -5.33 5.44 -4.53
C TRP A 95 -6.32 6.59 -4.39
N LEU A 96 -7.22 6.55 -3.40
CA LEU A 96 -8.16 7.64 -3.11
C LEU A 96 -7.46 8.96 -2.79
N ASN A 97 -6.24 8.89 -2.25
CA ASN A 97 -5.39 10.05 -1.96
C ASN A 97 -4.46 10.45 -3.11
N SER A 98 -4.40 9.70 -4.21
CA SER A 98 -3.40 9.91 -5.27
C SER A 98 -3.49 11.29 -5.95
N ALA A 99 -4.66 11.94 -5.91
CA ALA A 99 -4.85 13.31 -6.39
C ALA A 99 -4.59 14.39 -5.32
N ASN A 100 -4.28 14.00 -4.06
CA ASN A 100 -3.99 14.97 -2.98
C ASN A 100 -2.66 15.68 -3.26
N PRO A 101 -2.62 17.03 -3.32
CA PRO A 101 -1.40 17.80 -3.56
C PRO A 101 -0.25 17.48 -2.60
N ALA A 102 -0.54 17.02 -1.39
CA ALA A 102 0.48 16.61 -0.42
C ALA A 102 1.32 15.41 -0.89
N MET A 103 0.82 14.62 -1.86
CA MET A 103 1.57 13.53 -2.50
C MET A 103 2.48 13.98 -3.65
N ALA A 104 2.40 15.22 -4.10
CA ALA A 104 3.14 15.68 -5.29
C ALA A 104 4.67 15.61 -5.16
N LYS A 105 5.20 15.53 -3.93
CA LYS A 105 6.64 15.36 -3.66
C LYS A 105 7.10 13.91 -3.57
N LEU A 106 6.19 12.94 -3.63
CA LEU A 106 6.57 11.54 -3.67
C LEU A 106 7.31 11.24 -4.98
N GLN A 107 8.40 10.53 -4.86
CA GLN A 107 9.15 10.03 -6.01
C GLN A 107 8.46 8.83 -6.64
N GLN A 108 7.82 8.00 -5.82
CA GLN A 108 7.05 6.84 -6.28
C GLN A 108 6.01 6.40 -5.24
N ALA A 109 4.82 6.10 -5.70
CA ALA A 109 3.83 5.27 -4.99
C ALA A 109 3.71 3.90 -5.67
N VAL A 110 3.64 2.82 -4.89
CA VAL A 110 3.46 1.44 -5.40
C VAL A 110 2.30 0.80 -4.67
N LEU A 111 1.27 0.41 -5.40
CA LEU A 111 0.00 -0.06 -4.88
C LEU A 111 -0.27 -1.49 -5.31
N PHE A 112 -0.28 -2.41 -4.34
CA PHE A 112 -0.44 -3.85 -4.56
C PHE A 112 -1.90 -4.29 -4.36
N TYR A 113 -2.46 -4.93 -5.34
CA TYR A 113 -3.78 -5.59 -5.35
C TYR A 113 -4.89 -4.77 -4.67
N GLY A 114 -4.95 -3.46 -4.95
CA GLY A 114 -5.98 -2.56 -4.46
C GLY A 114 -7.33 -2.81 -5.14
N SER A 115 -8.16 -3.68 -4.59
CA SER A 115 -9.38 -4.14 -5.25
C SER A 115 -10.43 -3.05 -5.44
N ARG A 116 -10.47 -2.02 -4.56
CA ARG A 116 -11.43 -0.91 -4.65
C ARG A 116 -11.02 0.15 -5.68
N ILE A 117 -9.80 0.08 -6.25
CA ILE A 117 -9.37 0.94 -7.37
C ILE A 117 -10.37 0.85 -8.55
N ARG A 118 -11.00 -0.32 -8.76
CA ARG A 118 -12.01 -0.52 -9.79
C ARG A 118 -13.21 0.42 -9.71
N ASP A 119 -13.50 0.95 -8.53
CA ASP A 119 -14.63 1.84 -8.28
C ASP A 119 -14.27 3.33 -8.49
N TYR A 120 -12.97 3.64 -8.61
CA TYR A 120 -12.42 5.00 -8.66
C TYR A 120 -11.41 5.19 -9.79
N ARG A 121 -11.71 4.67 -10.98
CA ARG A 121 -10.79 4.60 -12.13
C ARG A 121 -10.42 5.95 -12.74
N ASP A 122 -11.18 7.01 -12.41
CA ASP A 122 -10.97 8.35 -12.96
C ASP A 122 -9.97 9.20 -12.14
N VAL A 123 -9.48 8.69 -11.01
CA VAL A 123 -8.45 9.35 -10.21
C VAL A 123 -7.19 9.57 -11.03
N GLN A 124 -6.64 10.78 -10.98
CA GLN A 124 -5.40 11.16 -11.65
C GLN A 124 -4.32 11.42 -10.59
N PRO A 125 -3.33 10.54 -10.46
CA PRO A 125 -2.24 10.71 -9.50
C PRO A 125 -1.40 11.96 -9.77
N VAL A 126 -1.01 12.65 -8.70
CA VAL A 126 -0.11 13.83 -8.78
C VAL A 126 1.37 13.45 -8.63
N CYS A 127 1.67 12.17 -8.40
CA CYS A 127 3.02 11.61 -8.36
C CYS A 127 3.10 10.32 -9.19
N PRO A 128 4.29 9.87 -9.58
CA PRO A 128 4.48 8.58 -10.24
C PRO A 128 3.85 7.47 -9.40
N THR A 129 2.90 6.73 -9.97
CA THR A 129 2.14 5.70 -9.25
C THR A 129 2.08 4.43 -10.09
N ARG A 130 2.56 3.31 -9.53
CA ARG A 130 2.54 1.98 -10.13
C ARG A 130 1.47 1.13 -9.46
N LEU A 131 0.59 0.52 -10.26
CA LEU A 131 -0.53 -0.30 -9.82
C LEU A 131 -0.25 -1.76 -10.16
N ILE A 132 -0.14 -2.61 -9.17
CA ILE A 132 0.22 -4.02 -9.32
C ILE A 132 -0.95 -4.89 -8.88
N PHE A 133 -1.58 -5.61 -9.81
CA PHE A 133 -2.74 -6.44 -9.53
C PHE A 133 -2.40 -7.93 -9.54
N ALA A 134 -3.08 -8.69 -8.69
CA ALA A 134 -3.08 -10.14 -8.77
C ALA A 134 -3.88 -10.61 -10.01
N GLU A 135 -3.48 -11.74 -10.61
CA GLU A 135 -4.23 -12.33 -11.72
C GLU A 135 -5.58 -12.90 -11.25
N GLN A 136 -5.63 -13.39 -10.01
CA GLN A 136 -6.83 -14.02 -9.47
C GLN A 136 -7.42 -13.18 -8.33
N GLU A 137 -8.63 -12.68 -8.57
CA GLU A 137 -9.45 -11.93 -7.62
C GLU A 137 -10.87 -12.51 -7.61
N ALA A 138 -11.49 -12.58 -6.43
CA ALA A 138 -12.83 -13.14 -6.31
C ALA A 138 -13.94 -12.19 -6.78
N ALA A 139 -13.71 -10.87 -6.71
CA ALA A 139 -14.76 -9.86 -6.84
C ALA A 139 -14.81 -9.19 -8.23
N PHE A 140 -13.80 -9.37 -9.08
CA PHE A 140 -13.71 -8.72 -10.39
C PHE A 140 -12.70 -9.42 -11.30
N GLU A 141 -12.64 -9.01 -12.58
CA GLU A 141 -11.67 -9.48 -13.56
C GLU A 141 -10.46 -8.52 -13.63
N PRO A 142 -9.31 -8.84 -13.00
CA PRO A 142 -8.16 -7.93 -12.93
C PRO A 142 -7.61 -7.54 -14.29
N ALA A 143 -7.61 -8.47 -15.26
CA ALA A 143 -7.11 -8.19 -16.61
C ALA A 143 -7.90 -7.08 -17.32
N LYS A 144 -9.22 -7.04 -17.12
CA LYS A 144 -10.07 -5.97 -17.66
C LYS A 144 -9.80 -4.63 -16.98
N LEU A 145 -9.63 -4.64 -15.65
CA LEU A 145 -9.28 -3.44 -14.88
C LEU A 145 -7.93 -2.87 -15.32
N VAL A 146 -6.91 -3.71 -15.45
CA VAL A 146 -5.57 -3.30 -15.90
C VAL A 146 -5.63 -2.71 -17.32
N ALA A 147 -6.38 -3.32 -18.23
CA ALA A 147 -6.55 -2.80 -19.58
C ALA A 147 -7.22 -1.43 -19.61
N ASP A 148 -8.28 -1.23 -18.80
CA ASP A 148 -8.97 0.06 -18.67
C ASP A 148 -8.07 1.14 -18.05
N LEU A 149 -7.34 0.82 -16.98
CA LEU A 149 -6.40 1.75 -16.34
C LEU A 149 -5.27 2.17 -17.28
N ARG A 150 -4.74 1.26 -18.08
CA ARG A 150 -3.72 1.57 -19.11
C ARG A 150 -4.27 2.50 -20.20
N GLN A 151 -5.52 2.32 -20.62
CA GLN A 151 -6.19 3.25 -21.56
C GLN A 151 -6.34 4.67 -20.97
N ARG A 152 -6.33 4.79 -19.65
CA ARG A 152 -6.34 6.06 -18.89
C ARG A 152 -4.94 6.56 -18.55
N ASN A 153 -3.90 6.02 -19.21
CA ASN A 153 -2.49 6.35 -19.01
C ASN A 153 -1.96 6.05 -17.60
N GLN A 154 -2.57 5.08 -16.89
CA GLN A 154 -2.05 4.62 -15.61
C GLN A 154 -1.00 3.51 -15.82
N ASP A 155 0.06 3.53 -15.01
CA ASP A 155 1.05 2.44 -14.95
C ASP A 155 0.46 1.27 -14.15
N ALA A 156 -0.17 0.34 -14.85
CA ALA A 156 -0.86 -0.80 -14.25
C ALA A 156 -0.37 -2.11 -14.84
N GLU A 157 -0.13 -3.11 -13.99
CA GLU A 157 0.32 -4.44 -14.41
C GLU A 157 -0.40 -5.57 -13.69
N LEU A 158 -0.33 -6.76 -14.30
CA LEU A 158 -0.90 -8.00 -13.80
C LEU A 158 0.23 -8.99 -13.50
N VAL A 159 0.26 -9.53 -12.29
CA VAL A 159 1.22 -10.55 -11.87
C VAL A 159 0.65 -11.93 -12.16
N LYS A 160 1.16 -12.60 -13.20
CA LYS A 160 0.68 -13.92 -13.62
C LYS A 160 0.82 -14.97 -12.52
N GLY A 161 -0.19 -15.82 -12.38
CA GLY A 161 -0.24 -16.92 -11.41
C GLY A 161 -0.47 -16.46 -9.96
N SER A 162 -0.54 -15.16 -9.69
CA SER A 162 -0.71 -14.64 -8.33
C SER A 162 -2.18 -14.57 -7.92
N LYS A 163 -2.39 -14.59 -6.60
CA LYS A 163 -3.68 -14.39 -5.94
C LYS A 163 -3.65 -13.14 -5.08
N HIS A 164 -4.83 -12.60 -4.74
CA HIS A 164 -4.94 -11.50 -3.79
C HIS A 164 -4.11 -11.77 -2.53
N GLY A 165 -3.39 -10.75 -2.04
CA GLY A 165 -2.58 -10.87 -0.82
C GLY A 165 -1.23 -11.55 -1.01
N PHE A 166 -0.71 -11.72 -2.24
CA PHE A 166 0.54 -12.44 -2.51
C PHE A 166 1.77 -11.88 -1.79
N MET A 167 1.73 -10.64 -1.28
CA MET A 167 2.79 -10.02 -0.48
C MET A 167 2.68 -10.30 1.02
N ASN A 168 1.54 -10.79 1.53
CA ASN A 168 1.29 -10.91 2.95
C ASN A 168 1.27 -12.36 3.44
N PRO A 169 2.19 -12.78 4.36
CA PRO A 169 2.22 -14.14 4.90
C PRO A 169 0.93 -14.59 5.63
N TYR A 170 0.07 -13.65 6.02
CA TYR A 170 -1.21 -13.96 6.67
C TYR A 170 -2.34 -14.22 5.66
N SER A 171 -2.14 -13.88 4.38
CA SER A 171 -3.13 -14.10 3.33
C SER A 171 -3.04 -15.51 2.74
N ALA A 172 -4.18 -16.08 2.38
CA ALA A 172 -4.25 -17.35 1.64
C ALA A 172 -3.60 -17.28 0.24
N GLY A 173 -3.43 -16.08 -0.30
CA GLY A 173 -2.77 -15.84 -1.59
C GLY A 173 -1.26 -15.68 -1.51
N PHE A 174 -0.65 -15.76 -0.34
CA PHE A 174 0.77 -15.52 -0.14
C PHE A 174 1.66 -16.36 -1.05
N CYS A 175 2.67 -15.72 -1.64
CA CYS A 175 3.69 -16.36 -2.45
C CYS A 175 5.07 -15.79 -2.11
N LEU A 176 5.91 -16.55 -1.41
CA LEU A 176 7.23 -16.13 -0.97
C LEU A 176 8.10 -15.65 -2.14
N LYS A 177 8.13 -16.41 -3.23
CA LYS A 177 8.94 -16.06 -4.43
C LYS A 177 8.52 -14.70 -5.01
N THR A 178 7.22 -14.43 -5.07
CA THR A 178 6.69 -13.16 -5.58
C THR A 178 6.99 -12.01 -4.61
N GLN A 179 6.84 -12.26 -3.30
CA GLN A 179 7.19 -11.28 -2.27
C GLN A 179 8.68 -10.90 -2.34
N GLU A 180 9.58 -11.89 -2.43
CA GLU A 180 11.03 -11.64 -2.52
C GLU A 180 11.40 -10.83 -3.76
N LEU A 181 10.77 -11.11 -4.90
CA LEU A 181 10.98 -10.37 -6.14
C LEU A 181 10.62 -8.89 -5.97
N PHE A 182 9.40 -8.60 -5.53
CA PHE A 182 8.95 -7.23 -5.33
C PHE A 182 9.69 -6.53 -4.17
N LEU A 183 9.99 -7.22 -3.09
CA LEU A 183 10.80 -6.65 -2.01
C LEU A 183 12.15 -6.16 -2.53
N LYS A 184 12.83 -6.94 -3.36
CA LYS A 184 14.09 -6.52 -3.98
C LYS A 184 13.92 -5.26 -4.85
N GLU A 185 12.84 -5.18 -5.63
CA GLU A 185 12.53 -3.99 -6.44
C GLU A 185 12.30 -2.76 -5.55
N LEU A 186 11.50 -2.90 -4.48
CA LEU A 186 11.19 -1.82 -3.55
C LEU A 186 12.43 -1.34 -2.76
N LEU A 187 13.31 -2.27 -2.38
CA LEU A 187 14.58 -1.95 -1.73
C LEU A 187 15.48 -1.14 -2.67
N ASN A 188 15.62 -1.56 -3.92
CA ASN A 188 16.39 -0.83 -4.93
C ASN A 188 15.83 0.58 -5.15
N LEU A 189 14.51 0.73 -5.20
CA LEU A 189 13.83 2.01 -5.35
C LEU A 189 14.19 2.98 -4.21
N THR A 190 14.20 2.50 -2.96
CA THR A 190 14.46 3.34 -1.79
C THR A 190 15.95 3.58 -1.50
N GLN A 191 16.86 2.75 -2.03
CA GLN A 191 18.32 2.94 -1.89
C GLN A 191 18.86 4.10 -2.71
N ILE A 192 18.28 4.38 -3.87
CA ILE A 192 18.75 5.44 -4.78
C ILE A 192 18.63 6.83 -4.13
N SER A 193 17.68 7.04 -3.23
CA SER A 193 17.49 8.32 -2.53
C SER A 193 18.36 8.51 -1.28
N ALA A 194 18.94 7.45 -0.73
CA ALA A 194 19.84 7.57 0.44
C ALA A 194 21.23 8.07 0.06
N ALA A 195 21.54 8.13 -1.24
CA ALA A 195 22.86 8.50 -1.79
C ALA A 195 22.88 9.91 -2.43
N ALA A 196 21.75 10.64 -2.43
CA ALA A 196 21.60 11.99 -2.96
C ALA A 196 21.36 13.00 -1.82
#